data_3df25988d79ff26320b000be3a9fac59
#
_entry.id   3df25988d79ff26320b000be3a9fac59
#
_cell.length_a   1.000
_cell.length_b   1.000
_cell.length_c   1.000
_cell.angle_alpha   90.00
_cell.angle_beta   90.00
_cell.angle_gamma   90.00
#
_symmetry.space_group_name_H-M   'P 1'
#
loop_
_entity.id
_entity.type
_entity.pdbx_description
1 polymer ?
#
loop_
_entity_poly.entity_id
_entity_poly.type
_entity_poly.pdbx_seq_one_letter_code
_entity_poly.pdbx_strand_id
1 'polypeptide(L)'
;MLALRITALKPFMNGLLAGDLFDPFVLEEAAISTATTFTIDGRINRDFFTTEEWEDKTLHPYEFVPWNDMKSICFDLIKGRRTPSGFRFVFQLMPAQTNAILERGGASAAASYVKAFVLTVRFNGEGAVLCTGTSYHTFVPDKEPERL
;
A
#
# COMPACT_ATOMS: atom_id res chain seq x y z
N MET A 1 -6.07 -14.86 -2.47
CA MET A 1 -5.53 -13.83 -3.37
C MET A 1 -6.49 -13.60 -4.54
N LEU A 2 -6.75 -12.36 -4.87
CA LEU A 2 -7.61 -11.98 -5.98
C LEU A 2 -6.85 -11.02 -6.90
N ALA A 3 -6.93 -11.25 -8.21
CA ALA A 3 -6.32 -10.37 -9.21
C ALA A 3 -7.41 -9.80 -10.10
N LEU A 4 -7.44 -8.47 -10.23
CA LEU A 4 -8.44 -7.76 -11.01
C LEU A 4 -7.76 -6.87 -12.04
N ARG A 5 -8.20 -6.97 -13.30
CA ARG A 5 -7.73 -6.10 -14.36
C ARG A 5 -8.47 -4.77 -14.31
N ILE A 6 -7.70 -3.68 -14.42
CA ILE A 6 -8.28 -2.33 -14.43
C ILE A 6 -8.79 -2.04 -15.84
N THR A 7 -10.09 -1.80 -15.99
CA THR A 7 -10.70 -1.50 -17.29
C THR A 7 -10.76 0.00 -17.57
N ALA A 8 -10.92 0.82 -16.55
CA ALA A 8 -10.97 2.29 -16.67
C ALA A 8 -9.67 2.89 -16.13
N LEU A 9 -8.60 2.83 -16.94
CA LEU A 9 -7.26 3.19 -16.49
C LEU A 9 -7.13 4.66 -16.10
N LYS A 10 -7.61 5.60 -16.91
CA LYS A 10 -7.50 7.03 -16.59
C LYS A 10 -8.19 7.43 -15.28
N PRO A 11 -9.47 7.10 -15.07
CA PRO A 11 -10.11 7.39 -13.78
C PRO A 11 -9.42 6.72 -12.61
N PHE A 12 -8.92 5.50 -12.80
CA PHE A 12 -8.19 4.79 -11.75
C PHE A 12 -6.90 5.50 -11.39
N MET A 13 -6.09 5.87 -12.38
CA MET A 13 -4.83 6.58 -12.17
C MET A 13 -5.06 7.94 -11.53
N ASN A 14 -6.11 8.65 -11.93
CA ASN A 14 -6.47 9.91 -11.31
C ASN A 14 -6.84 9.75 -9.83
N GLY A 15 -7.62 8.72 -9.50
CA GLY A 15 -7.97 8.42 -8.12
C GLY A 15 -6.76 8.02 -7.27
N LEU A 16 -5.83 7.28 -7.87
CA LEU A 16 -4.61 6.82 -7.20
C LEU A 16 -3.65 7.98 -6.91
N LEU A 17 -3.39 8.83 -7.89
CA LEU A 17 -2.29 9.80 -7.84
C LEU A 17 -2.72 11.22 -7.48
N ALA A 18 -3.93 11.62 -7.78
CA ALA A 18 -4.42 12.97 -7.55
C ALA A 18 -5.64 13.02 -6.63
N GLY A 19 -6.44 11.98 -6.58
CA GLY A 19 -7.62 11.89 -5.73
C GLY A 19 -7.33 11.22 -4.40
N ASP A 20 -8.40 10.80 -3.72
CA ASP A 20 -8.35 10.24 -2.37
C ASP A 20 -8.64 8.73 -2.32
N LEU A 21 -8.66 8.07 -3.46
CA LEU A 21 -9.04 6.65 -3.58
C LEU A 21 -8.25 5.74 -2.64
N PHE A 22 -6.95 5.98 -2.50
CA PHE A 22 -6.06 5.16 -1.68
C PHE A 22 -5.62 5.83 -0.38
N ASP A 23 -6.26 6.89 0.04
CA ASP A 23 -5.92 7.56 1.30
C ASP A 23 -6.04 6.66 2.54
N PRO A 24 -6.92 5.62 2.59
CA PRO A 24 -6.93 4.66 3.70
C PRO A 24 -5.73 3.71 3.77
N PHE A 25 -4.77 3.84 2.86
CA PHE A 25 -3.62 2.95 2.78
C PHE A 25 -2.33 3.61 3.17
N VAL A 26 -1.37 2.79 3.63
CA VAL A 26 0.04 3.16 3.75
C VAL A 26 0.80 2.51 2.60
N LEU A 27 1.91 3.12 2.19
CA LEU A 27 2.76 2.60 1.12
C LEU A 27 3.89 1.76 1.71
N GLU A 28 3.93 0.48 1.38
CA GLU A 28 5.02 -0.41 1.78
C GLU A 28 6.23 -0.22 0.87
N GLU A 29 6.01 -0.27 -0.45
CA GLU A 29 7.08 -0.03 -1.42
C GLU A 29 6.50 0.41 -2.76
N ALA A 30 7.34 1.09 -3.55
CA ALA A 30 7.00 1.47 -4.91
C ALA A 30 8.21 1.31 -5.82
N ALA A 31 7.96 0.93 -7.06
CA ALA A 31 8.95 0.93 -8.13
C ALA A 31 8.30 1.58 -9.35
N ILE A 32 8.95 2.59 -9.91
CA ILE A 32 8.44 3.33 -11.06
C ILE A 32 9.53 3.37 -12.12
N SER A 33 9.24 2.82 -13.28
CA SER A 33 10.17 2.75 -14.40
C SER A 33 9.79 3.74 -15.49
N THR A 34 10.65 4.73 -15.66
CA THR A 34 10.59 5.71 -16.74
C THR A 34 11.88 5.56 -17.55
N ALA A 35 12.54 6.65 -17.94
CA ALA A 35 13.90 6.56 -18.48
C ALA A 35 14.87 5.99 -17.44
N THR A 36 14.56 6.17 -16.17
CA THR A 36 15.29 5.63 -15.02
C THR A 36 14.29 4.92 -14.12
N THR A 37 14.73 3.92 -13.37
CA THR A 37 13.87 3.25 -12.40
C THR A 37 14.06 3.88 -11.03
N PHE A 38 12.95 4.27 -10.42
CA PHE A 38 12.91 4.82 -9.05
C PHE A 38 12.32 3.77 -8.13
N THR A 39 12.95 3.54 -6.99
CA THR A 39 12.42 2.66 -5.95
C THR A 39 12.22 3.44 -4.67
N ILE A 40 11.12 3.16 -3.97
CA ILE A 40 10.77 3.81 -2.72
C ILE A 40 10.51 2.71 -1.69
N ASP A 41 11.23 2.77 -0.57
CA ASP A 41 10.93 1.95 0.60
C ASP A 41 10.08 2.80 1.53
N GLY A 42 8.83 2.39 1.73
CA GLY A 42 7.88 3.14 2.54
C GLY A 42 8.02 2.93 4.04
N ARG A 43 8.93 2.06 4.48
CA ARG A 43 9.13 1.81 5.90
C ARG A 43 9.64 3.06 6.61
N ILE A 44 9.01 3.40 7.72
CA ILE A 44 9.43 4.55 8.53
C ILE A 44 10.78 4.22 9.19
N ASN A 45 11.77 5.07 8.95
CA ASN A 45 13.13 4.88 9.48
C ASN A 45 13.24 5.39 10.91
N ARG A 46 13.51 4.46 11.84
CA ARG A 46 13.75 4.85 13.23
C ARG A 46 14.88 5.84 13.38
N ASP A 47 15.95 5.68 12.61
CA ASP A 47 17.16 6.52 12.71
C ASP A 47 16.91 7.99 12.34
N PHE A 48 15.81 8.28 11.65
CA PHE A 48 15.42 9.65 11.33
C PHE A 48 14.91 10.41 12.57
N PHE A 49 14.48 9.71 13.59
CA PHE A 49 13.84 10.26 14.78
C PHE A 49 14.77 10.16 16.00
N THR A 50 14.65 11.10 16.93
CA THR A 50 15.22 10.96 18.25
C THR A 50 14.47 9.85 19.01
N THR A 51 15.05 9.38 20.12
CA THR A 51 14.37 8.36 20.94
C THR A 51 13.01 8.86 21.43
N GLU A 52 12.95 10.12 21.86
CA GLU A 52 11.68 10.72 22.32
C GLU A 52 10.65 10.83 21.21
N GLU A 53 11.10 11.27 20.02
CA GLU A 53 10.22 11.37 18.85
C GLU A 53 9.73 9.98 18.43
N TRP A 54 10.58 8.97 18.47
CA TRP A 54 10.18 7.62 18.10
C TRP A 54 9.12 7.06 19.03
N GLU A 55 9.20 7.38 20.31
CA GLU A 55 8.20 6.96 21.30
C GLU A 55 6.88 7.70 21.15
N ASP A 56 6.90 8.89 20.54
CA ASP A 56 5.68 9.68 20.28
C ASP A 56 4.97 9.15 19.03
N LYS A 57 3.96 8.32 19.24
CA LYS A 57 3.20 7.69 18.16
C LYS A 57 2.33 8.67 17.37
N THR A 58 2.23 9.93 17.77
CA THR A 58 1.54 10.94 16.97
C THR A 58 2.40 11.40 15.79
N LEU A 59 3.73 11.27 15.87
CA LEU A 59 4.66 11.63 14.81
C LEU A 59 4.79 10.55 13.74
N HIS A 60 4.66 9.27 14.14
CA HIS A 60 4.74 8.13 13.22
C HIS A 60 3.80 7.02 13.68
N PRO A 61 2.48 7.22 13.54
CA PRO A 61 1.50 6.25 14.06
C PRO A 61 1.50 4.93 13.28
N TYR A 62 2.17 4.87 12.13
CA TYR A 62 2.20 3.69 11.26
C TYR A 62 3.62 3.18 11.06
N GLU A 63 3.74 1.90 10.73
CA GLU A 63 5.02 1.27 10.36
C GLU A 63 5.52 1.77 9.01
N PHE A 64 4.59 2.09 8.11
CA PHE A 64 4.88 2.57 6.76
C PHE A 64 4.27 3.95 6.54
N VAL A 65 4.81 4.67 5.56
CA VAL A 65 4.37 6.03 5.24
C VAL A 65 2.94 6.05 4.69
N PRO A 66 2.07 6.94 5.16
CA PRO A 66 0.73 7.08 4.58
C PRO A 66 0.82 7.45 3.10
N TRP A 67 -0.03 6.83 2.27
CA TRP A 67 -0.06 7.14 0.84
C TRP A 67 -0.30 8.61 0.57
N ASN A 68 -1.15 9.25 1.38
CA ASN A 68 -1.45 10.67 1.22
C ASN A 68 -0.20 11.57 1.30
N ASP A 69 0.83 11.12 2.02
CA ASP A 69 2.10 11.87 2.13
C ASP A 69 3.03 11.62 0.94
N MET A 70 2.84 10.52 0.21
CA MET A 70 3.74 10.11 -0.87
C MET A 70 3.16 10.25 -2.26
N LYS A 71 1.84 10.37 -2.40
CA LYS A 71 1.22 10.33 -3.72
C LYS A 71 1.65 11.47 -4.65
N SER A 72 1.91 12.66 -4.12
CA SER A 72 2.36 13.78 -4.94
C SER A 72 3.75 13.55 -5.52
N ILE A 73 4.65 12.93 -4.75
CA ILE A 73 5.99 12.57 -5.21
C ILE A 73 5.90 11.53 -6.31
N CYS A 74 5.09 10.50 -6.12
CA CYS A 74 4.88 9.46 -7.13
C CYS A 74 4.23 10.03 -8.39
N PHE A 75 3.27 10.94 -8.23
CA PHE A 75 2.66 11.63 -9.35
C PHE A 75 3.71 12.41 -10.17
N ASP A 76 4.60 13.13 -9.49
CA ASP A 76 5.66 13.88 -10.15
C ASP A 76 6.63 12.97 -10.90
N LEU A 77 6.90 11.78 -10.40
CA LEU A 77 7.75 10.80 -11.08
C LEU A 77 7.08 10.18 -12.30
N ILE A 78 5.75 10.00 -12.25
CA ILE A 78 4.98 9.35 -13.31
C ILE A 78 4.58 10.33 -14.41
N LYS A 79 4.21 11.56 -14.04
CA LYS A 79 3.81 12.56 -15.03
C LYS A 79 4.98 12.91 -15.94
N GLY A 80 4.70 13.12 -17.19
CA GLY A 80 5.73 13.47 -18.16
C GLY A 80 5.19 13.35 -19.57
N ARG A 81 6.05 13.58 -20.54
CA ARG A 81 5.67 13.50 -21.96
C ARG A 81 5.42 12.06 -22.41
N ARG A 82 6.03 11.10 -21.72
CA ARG A 82 5.91 9.69 -22.06
C ARG A 82 5.30 8.93 -20.90
N THR A 83 4.44 7.98 -21.23
CA THR A 83 3.92 7.03 -20.26
C THR A 83 5.06 6.21 -19.67
N PRO A 84 5.08 5.97 -18.35
CA PRO A 84 6.06 5.05 -17.76
C PRO A 84 5.99 3.68 -18.42
N SER A 85 7.15 3.00 -18.51
CA SER A 85 7.18 1.63 -19.01
C SER A 85 6.51 0.65 -18.04
N GLY A 86 6.47 1.00 -16.77
CA GLY A 86 5.78 0.21 -15.77
C GLY A 86 5.90 0.82 -14.39
N PHE A 87 5.06 0.35 -13.47
CA PHE A 87 5.20 0.65 -12.06
C PHE A 87 4.56 -0.44 -11.22
N ARG A 88 4.95 -0.48 -9.96
CA ARG A 88 4.37 -1.37 -8.96
C ARG A 88 4.28 -0.60 -7.65
N PHE A 89 3.10 -0.60 -7.06
CA PHE A 89 2.87 -0.06 -5.71
C PHE A 89 2.37 -1.18 -4.82
N VAL A 90 2.95 -1.33 -3.66
CA VAL A 90 2.49 -2.27 -2.64
C VAL A 90 1.95 -1.46 -1.47
N PHE A 91 0.65 -1.59 -1.24
CA PHE A 91 -0.07 -0.88 -0.19
C PHE A 91 -0.50 -1.83 0.90
N GLN A 92 -0.58 -1.31 2.12
CA GLN A 92 -1.27 -2.00 3.21
C GLN A 92 -2.41 -1.13 3.69
N LEU A 93 -3.54 -1.76 3.99
CA LEU A 93 -4.66 -1.05 4.59
C LEU A 93 -4.26 -0.62 6.01
N MET A 94 -4.64 0.59 6.41
CA MET A 94 -4.30 1.09 7.75
C MET A 94 -4.87 0.17 8.83
N PRO A 95 -4.18 0.01 9.98
CA PRO A 95 -4.56 -0.95 11.01
C PRO A 95 -6.02 -0.83 11.49
N ALA A 96 -6.51 0.37 11.70
CA ALA A 96 -7.89 0.59 12.12
C ALA A 96 -8.90 0.05 11.09
N GLN A 97 -8.60 0.21 9.79
CA GLN A 97 -9.44 -0.26 8.71
C GLN A 97 -9.38 -1.79 8.61
N THR A 98 -8.21 -2.37 8.81
CA THR A 98 -8.02 -3.83 8.82
C THR A 98 -8.87 -4.47 9.92
N ASN A 99 -8.80 -3.94 11.12
CA ASN A 99 -9.57 -4.44 12.25
C ASN A 99 -11.07 -4.33 12.02
N ALA A 100 -11.52 -3.21 11.46
CA ALA A 100 -12.93 -2.99 11.15
C ALA A 100 -13.45 -4.02 10.14
N ILE A 101 -12.65 -4.37 9.14
CA ILE A 101 -13.02 -5.38 8.14
C ILE A 101 -13.11 -6.77 8.77
N LEU A 102 -12.14 -7.13 9.63
CA LEU A 102 -12.14 -8.41 10.31
C LEU A 102 -13.36 -8.57 11.23
N GLU A 103 -13.70 -7.52 11.96
CA GLU A 103 -14.88 -7.52 12.82
C GLU A 103 -16.16 -7.69 12.01
N ARG A 104 -16.33 -6.95 10.93
CA ARG A 104 -17.52 -7.05 10.07
C ARG A 104 -17.66 -8.41 9.41
N GLY A 105 -16.54 -9.05 9.08
CA GLY A 105 -16.54 -10.37 8.48
C GLY A 105 -16.71 -11.50 9.46
N GLY A 106 -16.82 -11.23 10.76
CA GLY A 106 -16.91 -12.28 11.79
C GLY A 106 -15.59 -12.98 12.06
N ALA A 107 -14.47 -12.39 11.63
CA ALA A 107 -13.13 -12.95 11.76
C ALA A 107 -12.29 -12.20 12.79
N SER A 108 -12.92 -11.64 13.82
CA SER A 108 -12.21 -10.83 14.83
C SER A 108 -11.12 -11.62 15.57
N ALA A 109 -11.27 -12.94 15.70
CA ALA A 109 -10.24 -13.79 16.29
C ALA A 109 -8.94 -13.78 15.47
N ALA A 110 -9.04 -13.52 14.17
CA ALA A 110 -7.88 -13.43 13.29
C ALA A 110 -7.05 -12.17 13.50
N ALA A 111 -7.60 -11.15 14.18
CA ALA A 111 -6.90 -9.89 14.43
C ALA A 111 -5.59 -10.06 15.21
N SER A 112 -5.44 -11.18 15.93
CA SER A 112 -4.23 -11.47 16.70
C SER A 112 -3.04 -11.83 15.81
N TYR A 113 -3.27 -12.33 14.58
CA TYR A 113 -2.17 -12.73 13.69
C TYR A 113 -2.23 -12.12 12.28
N VAL A 114 -3.34 -11.54 11.86
CA VAL A 114 -3.39 -10.79 10.62
C VAL A 114 -2.83 -9.40 10.86
N LYS A 115 -1.71 -9.09 10.21
CA LYS A 115 -1.08 -7.79 10.31
C LYS A 115 -1.79 -6.74 9.47
N ALA A 116 -2.05 -7.07 8.20
CA ALA A 116 -2.66 -6.13 7.28
C ALA A 116 -3.21 -6.84 6.05
N PHE A 117 -4.17 -6.19 5.40
CA PHE A 117 -4.54 -6.54 4.04
C PHE A 117 -3.64 -5.78 3.09
N VAL A 118 -3.10 -6.48 2.10
CA VAL A 118 -2.14 -5.95 1.13
C VAL A 118 -2.81 -5.81 -0.22
N LEU A 119 -2.53 -4.70 -0.89
CA LEU A 119 -3.02 -4.44 -2.24
C LEU A 119 -1.82 -4.06 -3.10
N THR A 120 -1.59 -4.80 -4.18
CA THR A 120 -0.53 -4.51 -5.14
C THR A 120 -1.15 -3.98 -6.42
N VAL A 121 -0.66 -2.84 -6.89
CA VAL A 121 -1.05 -2.24 -8.17
C VAL A 121 0.13 -2.35 -9.11
N ARG A 122 -0.07 -3.00 -10.26
CA ARG A 122 0.98 -3.16 -11.28
C ARG A 122 0.51 -2.61 -12.61
N PHE A 123 1.41 -1.91 -13.27
CA PHE A 123 1.21 -1.39 -14.63
C PHE A 123 2.38 -1.84 -15.50
N ASN A 124 2.09 -2.39 -16.67
CA ASN A 124 3.12 -2.94 -17.57
C ASN A 124 3.35 -2.08 -18.83
N GLY A 125 2.86 -0.86 -18.85
CA GLY A 125 2.93 0.03 -20.01
C GLY A 125 1.66 0.01 -20.87
N GLU A 126 0.84 -1.02 -20.73
CA GLU A 126 -0.41 -1.18 -21.51
C GLU A 126 -1.64 -1.22 -20.61
N GLY A 127 -1.58 -1.96 -19.53
CA GLY A 127 -2.70 -2.12 -18.62
C GLY A 127 -2.26 -2.28 -17.19
N ALA A 128 -3.21 -2.16 -16.28
CA ALA A 128 -2.97 -2.27 -14.85
C ALA A 128 -3.77 -3.42 -14.24
N VAL A 129 -3.20 -4.02 -13.20
CA VAL A 129 -3.82 -5.12 -12.46
C VAL A 129 -3.70 -4.84 -10.96
N LEU A 130 -4.80 -5.08 -10.25
CA LEU A 130 -4.83 -5.07 -8.79
C LEU A 130 -4.75 -6.50 -8.27
N CYS A 131 -3.86 -6.74 -7.31
CA CYS A 131 -3.77 -8.03 -6.63
C CYS A 131 -3.95 -7.82 -5.14
N THR A 132 -4.77 -8.65 -4.50
CA THR A 132 -4.99 -8.60 -3.06
C THR A 132 -4.22 -9.71 -2.36
N GLY A 133 -3.89 -9.51 -1.10
CA GLY A 133 -3.22 -10.49 -0.27
C GLY A 133 -3.38 -10.17 1.20
N THR A 134 -2.78 -11.00 2.04
CA THR A 134 -2.82 -10.83 3.49
C THR A 134 -1.40 -10.92 4.03
N SER A 135 -1.02 -9.95 4.87
CA SER A 135 0.24 -9.98 5.60
C SER A 135 -0.03 -10.43 7.02
N TYR A 136 0.86 -11.27 7.56
CA TYR A 136 0.73 -11.83 8.90
C TYR A 136 1.81 -11.27 9.83
N HIS A 137 1.52 -11.29 11.12
CA HIS A 137 2.54 -11.07 12.14
C HIS A 137 3.57 -12.21 12.11
N THR A 138 4.69 -12.01 12.79
CA THR A 138 5.79 -12.99 12.85
C THR A 138 5.25 -14.38 13.15
N PHE A 139 5.52 -15.32 12.29
CA PHE A 139 5.13 -16.72 12.36
C PHE A 139 3.64 -16.95 12.64
N VAL A 140 2.94 -17.47 11.65
CA VAL A 140 1.54 -17.87 11.76
C VAL A 140 1.43 -19.35 11.37
N PRO A 141 1.10 -20.26 12.31
CA PRO A 141 0.96 -21.67 11.99
C PRO A 141 -0.27 -21.99 11.15
N ASP A 142 -1.25 -21.10 11.13
CA ASP A 142 -2.51 -21.28 10.40
C ASP A 142 -2.75 -20.07 9.50
N LYS A 143 -3.03 -20.33 8.21
CA LYS A 143 -3.31 -19.32 7.20
C LYS A 143 -4.79 -19.28 6.83
N GLU A 144 -5.65 -19.66 7.72
CA GLU A 144 -7.09 -19.68 7.49
C GLU A 144 -7.66 -18.34 6.96
N PRO A 145 -7.27 -17.17 7.46
CA PRO A 145 -7.78 -15.90 6.93
C PRO A 145 -7.55 -15.70 5.44
N GLU A 146 -6.50 -16.28 4.89
CA GLU A 146 -6.17 -16.17 3.47
C GLU A 146 -7.08 -17.06 2.62
N ARG A 147 -7.67 -18.07 3.21
CA ARG A 147 -8.56 -19.02 2.55
C ARG A 147 -10.01 -18.57 2.55
N LEU A 148 -10.32 -17.60 3.38
CA LEU A 148 -11.65 -17.02 3.45
C LEU A 148 -11.85 -15.98 2.35
#